data_0e3e26c00314d015d55b526e6f7f4cfe
#
_entry.id   0e3e26c00314d015d55b526e6f7f4cfe
#
_cell.length_a   1.000
_cell.length_b   1.000
_cell.length_c   1.000
_cell.angle_alpha   90.00
_cell.angle_beta   90.00
_cell.angle_gamma   90.00
#
_symmetry.space_group_name_H-M   'P 1'
#
loop_
_entity.id
_entity.type
_entity.pdbx_description
1 polymer ?
#
loop_
_entity_poly.entity_id
_entity_poly.type
_entity_poly.pdbx_seq_one_letter_code
_entity_poly.pdbx_strand_id
1 'polypeptide(L)'
;SKRTQWQSFAQALAAQTTASNRTRRAWELGEAPLAEYLLTLRNLRQTRLGEAQARIDALQASALVRIDAHALWHSKEAHADAPQ
;
A
#
# COMPACT_ATOMS: atom_id res chain seq x y z
N SER A 1 -9.94 6.32 -4.07
CA SER A 1 -9.89 6.17 -2.60
C SER A 1 -8.50 5.71 -2.15
N LYS A 2 -8.23 5.79 -0.87
CA LYS A 2 -6.97 5.33 -0.29
C LYS A 2 -6.78 3.83 -0.45
N ARG A 3 -7.85 3.07 -0.32
CA ARG A 3 -7.83 1.62 -0.56
C ARG A 3 -7.48 1.28 -2.00
N THR A 4 -8.02 2.02 -2.96
CA THR A 4 -7.73 1.83 -4.38
C THR A 4 -6.27 2.16 -4.69
N GLN A 5 -5.73 3.24 -4.10
CA GLN A 5 -4.32 3.60 -4.24
C GLN A 5 -3.41 2.49 -3.70
N TRP A 6 -3.73 1.96 -2.52
CA TRP A 6 -2.96 0.86 -1.95
C TRP A 6 -3.00 -0.39 -2.84
N GLN A 7 -4.18 -0.76 -3.35
CA GLN A 7 -4.31 -1.91 -4.26
C GLN A 7 -3.47 -1.74 -5.53
N SER A 8 -3.43 -0.53 -6.08
CA SER A 8 -2.60 -0.23 -7.25
C SER A 8 -1.11 -0.42 -6.94
N PHE A 9 -0.64 0.06 -5.80
CA PHE A 9 0.75 -0.14 -5.37
C PHE A 9 1.06 -1.62 -5.12
N ALA A 10 0.15 -2.37 -4.53
CA ALA A 10 0.33 -3.80 -4.29
C ALA A 10 0.47 -4.58 -5.60
N GLN A 11 -0.34 -4.24 -6.60
CA GLN A 11 -0.25 -4.84 -7.93
C GLN A 11 1.06 -4.49 -8.63
N ALA A 12 1.47 -3.21 -8.55
CA ALA A 12 2.74 -2.77 -9.12
C ALA A 12 3.92 -3.47 -8.45
N LEU A 13 3.87 -3.63 -7.13
CA LEU A 13 4.92 -4.32 -6.39
C LEU A 13 5.06 -5.78 -6.84
N ALA A 14 3.96 -6.49 -7.00
CA ALA A 14 3.97 -7.87 -7.48
C ALA A 14 4.58 -7.98 -8.90
N ALA A 15 4.16 -7.09 -9.80
CA ALA A 15 4.67 -7.06 -11.18
C ALA A 15 6.17 -6.73 -11.21
N GLN A 16 6.62 -5.78 -10.42
CA GLN A 16 8.03 -5.38 -10.36
C GLN A 16 8.90 -6.45 -9.70
N THR A 17 8.40 -7.18 -8.72
CA THR A 17 9.11 -8.32 -8.12
C THR A 17 9.35 -9.38 -9.19
N THR A 18 8.35 -9.71 -10.00
CA THR A 18 8.51 -10.66 -11.11
C THR A 18 9.51 -10.16 -12.13
N ALA A 19 9.43 -8.90 -12.53
CA ALA A 19 10.35 -8.30 -13.50
C ALA A 19 11.80 -8.30 -12.99
N SER A 20 12.01 -7.96 -11.72
CA SER A 20 13.32 -7.96 -11.08
C SER A 20 13.92 -9.36 -11.05
N ASN A 21 13.14 -10.39 -10.74
CA ASN A 21 13.59 -11.77 -10.73
C ASN A 21 14.00 -12.25 -12.11
N ARG A 22 13.25 -11.88 -13.16
CA ARG A 22 13.58 -12.19 -14.56
C ARG A 22 14.89 -11.53 -14.97
N THR A 23 15.06 -10.25 -14.66
CA THR A 23 16.26 -9.50 -15.02
C THR A 23 17.48 -10.01 -14.27
N ARG A 24 17.33 -10.40 -13.00
CA ARG A 24 18.40 -11.04 -12.24
C ARG A 24 18.87 -12.32 -12.92
N ARG A 25 17.94 -13.17 -13.34
CA ARG A 25 18.26 -14.42 -14.03
C ARG A 25 18.96 -14.16 -15.37
N ALA A 26 18.48 -13.19 -16.12
CA ALA A 26 19.12 -12.79 -17.37
C ALA A 26 20.55 -12.30 -17.14
N TRP A 27 20.77 -11.49 -16.09
CA TRP A 27 22.10 -11.05 -15.71
C TRP A 27 22.99 -12.24 -15.31
N GLU A 28 22.50 -13.16 -14.49
CA GLU A 28 23.25 -14.35 -14.08
C GLU A 28 23.67 -15.22 -15.28
N LEU A 29 22.84 -15.26 -16.32
CA LEU A 29 23.10 -15.99 -17.57
C LEU A 29 23.92 -15.18 -18.57
N GLY A 30 24.32 -13.96 -18.27
CA GLY A 30 25.06 -13.09 -19.17
C GLY A 30 24.21 -12.49 -20.30
N GLU A 31 22.92 -12.55 -20.20
CA GLU A 31 21.96 -12.06 -21.23
C GLU A 31 21.53 -10.62 -21.01
N ALA A 32 21.73 -10.07 -19.81
CA ALA A 32 21.42 -8.70 -19.48
C ALA A 32 22.55 -8.08 -18.68
N PRO A 33 22.82 -6.76 -18.86
CA PRO A 33 23.86 -6.09 -18.11
C PRO A 33 23.44 -5.89 -16.64
N LEU A 34 24.44 -5.84 -15.76
CA LEU A 34 24.21 -5.61 -14.32
C LEU A 34 23.42 -4.31 -14.07
N ALA A 35 23.72 -3.26 -14.84
CA ALA A 35 23.04 -1.97 -14.70
C ALA A 35 21.51 -2.09 -14.86
N GLU A 36 21.05 -2.94 -15.76
CA GLU A 36 19.63 -3.19 -15.98
C GLU A 36 19.00 -3.85 -14.76
N TYR A 37 19.66 -4.84 -14.19
CA TYR A 37 19.19 -5.48 -12.96
C TYR A 37 19.16 -4.50 -11.79
N LEU A 38 20.21 -3.69 -11.62
CA LEU A 38 20.26 -2.69 -10.54
C LEU A 38 19.16 -1.65 -10.68
N LEU A 39 18.78 -1.28 -11.90
CA LEU A 39 17.64 -0.38 -12.12
C LEU A 39 16.33 -1.00 -11.66
N THR A 40 16.11 -2.28 -11.93
CA THR A 40 14.91 -2.97 -11.45
C THR A 40 14.86 -3.02 -9.92
N LEU A 41 15.98 -3.21 -9.24
CA LEU A 41 16.05 -3.19 -7.78
C LEU A 41 15.74 -1.81 -7.21
N ARG A 42 16.22 -0.75 -7.86
CA ARG A 42 15.89 0.62 -7.46
C ARG A 42 14.40 0.88 -7.57
N ASN A 43 13.81 0.50 -8.69
CA ASN A 43 12.37 0.68 -8.92
C ASN A 43 11.54 -0.15 -7.92
N LEU A 44 11.97 -1.37 -7.66
CA LEU A 44 11.32 -2.24 -6.68
C LEU A 44 11.35 -1.62 -5.27
N ARG A 45 12.47 -1.05 -4.88
CA ARG A 45 12.60 -0.38 -3.58
C ARG A 45 11.66 0.81 -3.47
N GLN A 46 11.58 1.64 -4.51
CA GLN A 46 10.67 2.79 -4.52
C GLN A 46 9.21 2.36 -4.42
N THR A 47 8.84 1.30 -5.14
CA THR A 47 7.47 0.78 -5.11
C THR A 47 7.14 0.14 -3.76
N ARG A 48 8.09 -0.54 -3.12
CA ARG A 48 7.92 -1.05 -1.75
C ARG A 48 7.63 0.06 -0.76
N LEU A 49 8.36 1.16 -0.84
CA LEU A 49 8.12 2.33 0.02
C LEU A 49 6.73 2.93 -0.25
N GLY A 50 6.37 3.06 -1.53
CA GLY A 50 5.06 3.57 -1.92
C GLY A 50 3.91 2.67 -1.45
N GLU A 51 4.07 1.37 -1.58
CA GLU A 51 3.08 0.39 -1.11
C GLU A 51 2.92 0.48 0.41
N ALA A 52 4.01 0.49 1.16
CA ALA A 52 3.97 0.59 2.61
C ALA A 52 3.28 1.87 3.08
N GLN A 53 3.60 3.01 2.45
CA GLN A 53 2.97 4.29 2.78
C GLN A 53 1.48 4.28 2.41
N ALA A 54 1.12 3.77 1.24
CA ALA A 54 -0.27 3.69 0.79
C ALA A 54 -1.09 2.77 1.70
N ARG A 55 -0.49 1.68 2.17
CA ARG A 55 -1.14 0.77 3.12
C ARG A 55 -1.43 1.46 4.45
N ILE A 56 -0.46 2.19 4.99
CA ILE A 56 -0.62 2.96 6.23
C ILE A 56 -1.72 4.01 6.04
N ASP A 57 -1.72 4.74 4.94
CA ASP A 57 -2.72 5.75 4.64
C ASP A 57 -4.12 5.15 4.54
N ALA A 58 -4.25 3.97 3.91
CA ALA A 58 -5.52 3.27 3.80
C ALA A 58 -6.02 2.79 5.16
N LEU A 59 -5.13 2.28 6.01
CA LEU A 59 -5.47 1.86 7.36
C LEU A 59 -5.89 3.03 8.23
N GLN A 60 -5.18 4.15 8.15
CA GLN A 60 -5.53 5.37 8.88
C GLN A 60 -6.89 5.91 8.44
N ALA A 61 -7.15 5.97 7.15
CA ALA A 61 -8.44 6.42 6.62
C ALA A 61 -9.57 5.51 7.09
N SER A 62 -9.37 4.19 7.08
CA SER A 62 -10.35 3.22 7.58
C SER A 62 -10.59 3.39 9.08
N ALA A 63 -9.52 3.58 9.85
CA ALA A 63 -9.61 3.78 11.30
C ALA A 63 -10.36 5.08 11.64
N LEU A 64 -10.08 6.18 10.92
CA LEU A 64 -10.77 7.45 11.12
C LEU A 64 -12.27 7.34 10.84
N VAL A 65 -12.64 6.65 9.78
CA VAL A 65 -14.05 6.41 9.46
C VAL A 65 -14.73 5.62 10.57
N ARG A 66 -14.08 4.60 11.10
CA ARG A 66 -14.61 3.79 12.20
C ARG A 66 -14.76 4.60 13.48
N ILE A 67 -13.80 5.44 13.81
CA ILE A 67 -13.84 6.32 14.98
C ILE A 67 -14.99 7.31 14.85
N ASP A 68 -15.15 7.95 13.71
CA ASP A 68 -16.21 8.91 13.45
C ASP A 68 -17.59 8.25 13.54
N ALA A 69 -17.76 7.07 12.96
CA ALA A 69 -19.00 6.31 13.04
C ALA A 69 -19.32 5.90 14.47
N HIS A 70 -18.32 5.50 15.25
CA HIS A 70 -18.46 5.12 16.65
C HIS A 70 -18.82 6.32 17.52
N ALA A 71 -18.17 7.46 17.29
CA ALA A 71 -18.49 8.70 17.99
C ALA A 71 -19.92 9.18 17.73
N LEU A 72 -20.38 9.10 16.49
CA LEU A 72 -21.76 9.42 16.13
C LEU A 72 -22.76 8.49 16.81
N TRP A 73 -22.46 7.21 16.86
CA TRP A 73 -23.29 6.22 17.53
C TRP A 73 -23.42 6.51 19.03
N HIS A 74 -22.31 6.75 19.71
CA HIS A 74 -22.30 7.10 21.13
C HIS A 74 -23.00 8.43 21.42
N SER A 75 -22.84 9.42 20.57
CA SER A 75 -23.51 10.70 20.69
C SER A 75 -25.04 10.52 20.63
N LYS A 76 -25.53 9.68 19.72
CA LYS A 76 -26.97 9.34 19.61
C LYS A 76 -27.49 8.64 20.87
N GLU A 77 -26.73 7.67 21.39
CA GLU A 77 -27.12 6.96 22.63
C GLU A 77 -27.16 7.91 23.82
N ALA A 78 -26.17 8.80 23.94
CA ALA A 78 -26.13 9.80 25.01
C ALA A 78 -27.36 10.73 24.95
N HIS A 79 -27.77 11.14 23.78
CA HIS A 79 -28.99 11.95 23.61
C HIS A 79 -30.26 11.18 23.94
N ALA A 80 -30.33 9.91 23.56
CA ALA A 80 -31.50 9.07 23.85
C ALA A 80 -31.69 8.84 25.35
N ASP A 81 -30.57 8.73 26.10
CA ASP A 81 -30.56 8.46 27.52
C ASP A 81 -30.56 9.73 28.39
N ALA A 82 -30.44 10.91 27.78
CA ALA A 82 -30.41 12.17 28.53
C ALA A 82 -31.73 12.45 29.15
N PRO A 83 -31.82 12.79 30.45
CA PRO A 83 -33.07 13.21 31.08
C PRO A 83 -33.57 14.54 30.48
N GLN A 84 -34.82 14.59 30.25
CA GLN A 84 -35.46 15.80 29.71
C GLN A 84 -35.72 16.85 30.79
#